data_b610b0fed95e15651138477dd4ad660a
#
_entry.id   b610b0fed95e15651138477dd4ad660a
#
_cell.length_a   1.000
_cell.length_b   1.000
_cell.length_c   1.000
_cell.angle_alpha   90.00
_cell.angle_beta   90.00
_cell.angle_gamma   90.00
#
_symmetry.space_group_name_H-M   'P 1'
#
loop_
_entity.id
_entity.type
_entity.pdbx_description
1 polymer ?
#
loop_
_entity_poly.entity_id
_entity_poly.type
_entity_poly.pdbx_seq_one_letter_code
_entity_poly.pdbx_strand_id
1 'polypeptide(L)'
;MKKILKVYFDYICPYCYRGIMNLLELLPDYPELSVEWIPCEAHPRPEQAFIHSDLAGQAMYSIEEQGGNLIQFHKEIFTAHFIDHHRIDSPSVLADIAAACGTDRNKTLLAITNGVYRQSILNNNQLVWDTLGFEAVPCYQSGNLFLTSHEDVMISKKQLKDFLDSVMVD
;
A
#
# COMPACT_ATOMS: atom_id res chain seq x y z
N MET A 1 13.54 0.57 20.90
CA MET A 1 13.59 -0.23 19.64
C MET A 1 12.36 0.11 18.81
N LYS A 2 12.54 0.43 17.56
CA LYS A 2 11.38 0.73 16.69
C LYS A 2 10.54 -0.53 16.48
N LYS A 3 9.23 -0.43 16.64
CA LYS A 3 8.28 -1.49 16.30
C LYS A 3 7.92 -1.41 14.82
N ILE A 4 7.67 -2.54 14.19
CA ILE A 4 7.34 -2.60 12.76
C ILE A 4 5.85 -2.89 12.62
N LEU A 5 5.15 -2.02 11.91
CA LEU A 5 3.79 -2.23 11.45
C LEU A 5 3.81 -2.63 9.98
N LYS A 6 3.40 -3.84 9.67
CA LYS A 6 3.16 -4.28 8.28
C LYS A 6 1.75 -3.92 7.86
N VAL A 7 1.62 -3.31 6.70
CA VAL A 7 0.35 -2.89 6.12
C VAL A 7 0.18 -3.57 4.77
N TYR A 8 -0.80 -4.45 4.68
CA TYR A 8 -1.17 -5.19 3.47
C TYR A 8 -2.34 -4.49 2.81
N PHE A 9 -2.20 -4.09 1.56
CA PHE A 9 -3.20 -3.23 0.92
C PHE A 9 -3.15 -3.32 -0.61
N ASP A 10 -4.21 -2.84 -1.25
CA ASP A 10 -4.34 -2.70 -2.70
C ASP A 10 -4.72 -1.25 -3.04
N TYR A 11 -4.03 -0.62 -3.98
CA TYR A 11 -4.28 0.76 -4.37
C TYR A 11 -5.64 1.01 -5.04
N ILE A 12 -6.30 -0.03 -5.56
CA ILE A 12 -7.65 0.10 -6.14
C ILE A 12 -8.77 -0.26 -5.18
N CYS A 13 -8.45 -0.61 -3.95
CA CYS A 13 -9.43 -0.97 -2.92
C CYS A 13 -9.92 0.27 -2.17
N PRO A 14 -11.23 0.58 -2.16
CA PRO A 14 -11.77 1.74 -1.44
C PRO A 14 -11.60 1.64 0.08
N TYR A 15 -11.65 0.43 0.65
CA TYR A 15 -11.40 0.20 2.07
C TYR A 15 -9.93 0.47 2.43
N CYS A 16 -8.99 0.14 1.52
CA CYS A 16 -7.58 0.44 1.67
C CYS A 16 -7.34 1.95 1.60
N TYR A 17 -8.01 2.65 0.69
CA TYR A 17 -7.94 4.10 0.62
C TYR A 17 -8.29 4.73 1.98
N ARG A 18 -9.43 4.39 2.54
CA ARG A 18 -9.86 4.92 3.85
C ARG A 18 -8.94 4.48 4.98
N GLY A 19 -8.56 3.20 4.99
CA GLY A 19 -7.71 2.64 6.04
C GLY A 19 -6.33 3.29 6.07
N ILE A 20 -5.70 3.48 4.92
CA ILE A 20 -4.39 4.13 4.84
C ILE A 20 -4.49 5.61 5.19
N MET A 21 -5.51 6.34 4.73
CA MET A 21 -5.69 7.74 5.14
C MET A 21 -5.86 7.86 6.66
N ASN A 22 -6.64 6.98 7.28
CA ASN A 22 -6.76 6.93 8.74
C ASN A 22 -5.41 6.66 9.43
N LEU A 23 -4.65 5.70 8.89
CA LEU A 23 -3.31 5.38 9.42
C LEU A 23 -2.38 6.59 9.33
N LEU A 24 -2.32 7.26 8.18
CA LEU A 24 -1.46 8.44 7.98
C LEU A 24 -1.81 9.59 8.95
N GLU A 25 -3.09 9.74 9.31
CA GLU A 25 -3.49 10.71 10.33
C GLU A 25 -3.06 10.31 11.76
N LEU A 26 -3.00 9.02 12.03
CA LEU A 26 -2.63 8.49 13.37
C LEU A 26 -1.11 8.40 13.57
N LEU A 27 -0.34 8.12 12.53
CA LEU A 27 1.12 7.89 12.63
C LEU A 27 1.91 8.95 13.39
N PRO A 28 1.60 10.26 13.34
CA PRO A 28 2.31 11.26 14.12
C PRO A 28 2.27 11.03 15.63
N ASP A 29 1.24 10.34 16.13
CA ASP A 29 1.08 10.00 17.55
C ASP A 29 1.92 8.75 17.95
N TYR A 30 2.50 8.05 16.97
CA TYR A 30 3.28 6.82 17.16
C TYR A 30 4.69 6.91 16.56
N PRO A 31 5.55 7.82 17.05
CA PRO A 31 6.86 8.10 16.44
C PRO A 31 7.85 6.92 16.51
N GLU A 32 7.60 5.95 17.38
CA GLU A 32 8.41 4.73 17.49
C GLU A 32 8.00 3.63 16.49
N LEU A 33 6.92 3.83 15.76
CA LEU A 33 6.41 2.87 14.79
C LEU A 33 7.05 3.10 13.41
N SER A 34 7.62 2.06 12.85
CA SER A 34 8.05 2.03 11.44
C SER A 34 7.04 1.26 10.62
N VAL A 35 6.64 1.78 9.48
CA VAL A 35 5.68 1.11 8.60
C VAL A 35 6.40 0.40 7.46
N GLU A 36 6.10 -0.87 7.28
CA GLU A 36 6.46 -1.67 6.11
C GLU A 36 5.22 -1.81 5.23
N TRP A 37 5.27 -1.21 4.04
CA TRP A 37 4.16 -1.21 3.10
C TRP A 37 4.24 -2.43 2.18
N ILE A 38 3.17 -3.22 2.13
CA ILE A 38 3.11 -4.47 1.36
C ILE A 38 1.92 -4.40 0.40
N PRO A 39 2.13 -3.80 -0.79
CA PRO A 39 1.09 -3.72 -1.81
C PRO A 39 0.82 -5.11 -2.41
N CYS A 40 -0.44 -5.45 -2.55
CA CYS A 40 -0.91 -6.68 -3.17
C CYS A 40 -2.08 -6.37 -4.10
N GLU A 41 -2.55 -7.38 -4.82
CA GLU A 41 -3.68 -7.28 -5.74
C GLU A 41 -4.82 -8.18 -5.27
N ALA A 42 -6.01 -7.60 -5.09
CA ALA A 42 -7.25 -8.38 -4.88
C ALA A 42 -7.68 -9.09 -6.17
N HIS A 43 -7.37 -8.51 -7.32
CA HIS A 43 -7.71 -9.03 -8.66
C HIS A 43 -6.46 -9.13 -9.54
N PRO A 44 -5.55 -10.10 -9.27
CA PRO A 44 -4.32 -10.25 -10.04
C PRO A 44 -4.60 -10.77 -11.45
N ARG A 45 -3.72 -10.43 -12.39
CA ARG A 45 -3.79 -10.99 -13.75
C ARG A 45 -3.67 -12.52 -13.72
N PRO A 46 -4.42 -13.28 -14.51
CA PRO A 46 -5.27 -12.85 -15.66
C PRO A 46 -6.72 -12.50 -15.29
N GLU A 47 -7.07 -12.38 -14.02
CA GLU A 47 -8.39 -11.95 -13.61
C GLU A 47 -8.73 -10.58 -14.21
N GLN A 48 -9.96 -10.40 -14.66
CA GLN A 48 -10.37 -9.13 -15.27
C GLN A 48 -10.63 -8.08 -14.20
N ALA A 49 -10.03 -6.91 -14.37
CA ALA A 49 -10.30 -5.73 -13.58
C ALA A 49 -10.29 -4.49 -14.49
N PHE A 50 -11.07 -3.49 -14.14
CA PHE A 50 -11.09 -2.23 -14.90
C PHE A 50 -9.73 -1.54 -14.90
N ILE A 51 -9.07 -1.53 -13.76
CA ILE A 51 -7.68 -1.10 -13.58
C ILE A 51 -6.98 -2.15 -12.71
N HIS A 52 -5.78 -2.60 -13.12
CA HIS A 52 -4.91 -3.39 -12.26
C HIS A 52 -3.97 -2.48 -11.46
N SER A 53 -3.68 -2.85 -10.22
CA SER A 53 -2.85 -2.06 -9.29
C SER A 53 -1.39 -2.50 -9.23
N ASP A 54 -1.00 -3.53 -9.99
CA ASP A 54 0.35 -4.08 -9.96
C ASP A 54 1.44 -3.05 -10.26
N LEU A 55 1.23 -2.20 -11.27
CA LEU A 55 2.20 -1.16 -11.63
C LEU A 55 2.31 -0.06 -10.57
N ALA A 56 1.21 0.30 -9.91
CA ALA A 56 1.24 1.25 -8.80
C ALA A 56 2.04 0.71 -7.61
N GLY A 57 1.89 -0.58 -7.29
CA GLY A 57 2.71 -1.27 -6.28
C GLY A 57 4.19 -1.30 -6.65
N GLN A 58 4.52 -1.55 -7.92
CA GLN A 58 5.90 -1.51 -8.41
C GLN A 58 6.49 -0.09 -8.33
N ALA A 59 5.70 0.93 -8.64
CA ALA A 59 6.11 2.33 -8.49
C ALA A 59 6.45 2.65 -7.03
N MET A 60 5.64 2.18 -6.08
CA MET A 60 5.92 2.35 -4.65
C MET A 60 7.31 1.82 -4.27
N TYR A 61 7.68 0.63 -4.71
CA TYR A 61 9.00 0.06 -4.43
C TYR A 61 10.14 0.88 -5.06
N SER A 62 9.94 1.40 -6.28
CA SER A 62 10.91 2.29 -6.91
C SER A 62 11.13 3.58 -6.12
N ILE A 63 10.05 4.15 -5.58
CA ILE A 63 10.12 5.36 -4.76
C ILE A 63 10.81 5.08 -3.44
N GLU A 64 10.50 3.96 -2.80
CA GLU A 64 11.14 3.53 -1.55
C GLU A 64 12.65 3.37 -1.72
N GLU A 65 13.08 2.66 -2.78
CA GLU A 65 14.50 2.46 -3.10
C GLU A 65 15.24 3.77 -3.37
N GLN A 66 14.57 4.74 -3.98
CA GLN A 66 15.14 6.06 -4.25
C GLN A 66 15.08 7.02 -3.04
N GLY A 67 14.51 6.59 -1.91
CA GLY A 67 14.36 7.43 -0.72
C GLY A 67 13.33 8.55 -0.86
N GLY A 68 12.34 8.36 -1.73
CA GLY A 68 11.25 9.31 -1.94
C GLY A 68 10.22 9.33 -0.81
N ASN A 69 9.27 10.25 -0.91
CA ASN A 69 8.24 10.45 0.10
C ASN A 69 7.05 9.50 -0.13
N LEU A 70 7.04 8.35 0.56
CA LEU A 70 5.98 7.35 0.45
C LEU A 70 4.63 7.84 1.00
N ILE A 71 4.63 8.66 2.04
CA ILE A 71 3.39 9.23 2.59
C ILE A 71 2.70 10.08 1.52
N GLN A 72 3.47 10.95 0.86
CA GLN A 72 2.96 11.74 -0.26
C GLN A 72 2.50 10.84 -1.41
N PHE A 73 3.27 9.82 -1.75
CA PHE A 73 2.91 8.89 -2.82
C PHE A 73 1.58 8.19 -2.56
N HIS A 74 1.33 7.67 -1.36
CA HIS A 74 0.05 7.05 -1.02
C HIS A 74 -1.11 8.02 -1.21
N LYS A 75 -0.99 9.26 -0.75
CA LYS A 75 -2.02 10.30 -0.91
C LYS A 75 -2.27 10.60 -2.39
N GLU A 76 -1.21 10.79 -3.17
CA GLU A 76 -1.31 11.12 -4.59
C GLU A 76 -1.93 9.98 -5.43
N ILE A 77 -1.53 8.72 -5.19
CA ILE A 77 -2.08 7.56 -5.90
C ILE A 77 -3.56 7.37 -5.61
N PHE A 78 -3.96 7.43 -4.35
CA PHE A 78 -5.37 7.28 -3.99
C PHE A 78 -6.21 8.44 -4.52
N THR A 79 -5.70 9.67 -4.48
CA THR A 79 -6.37 10.83 -5.08
C THR A 79 -6.50 10.66 -6.59
N ALA A 80 -5.42 10.27 -7.27
CA ALA A 80 -5.43 10.04 -8.72
C ALA A 80 -6.48 9.01 -9.13
N HIS A 81 -6.58 7.89 -8.39
CA HIS A 81 -7.52 6.82 -8.72
C HIS A 81 -8.98 7.16 -8.34
N PHE A 82 -9.21 7.54 -7.07
CA PHE A 82 -10.57 7.67 -6.54
C PHE A 82 -11.22 9.03 -6.76
N ILE A 83 -10.44 10.10 -6.87
CA ILE A 83 -10.94 11.47 -7.01
C ILE A 83 -10.81 11.97 -8.45
N ASP A 84 -9.61 11.89 -9.02
CA ASP A 84 -9.32 12.46 -10.35
C ASP A 84 -9.59 11.46 -11.49
N HIS A 85 -9.81 10.18 -11.16
CA HIS A 85 -10.05 9.10 -12.12
C HIS A 85 -8.95 8.95 -13.17
N HIS A 86 -7.71 9.21 -12.78
CA HIS A 86 -6.54 8.98 -13.61
C HIS A 86 -6.19 7.49 -13.69
N ARG A 87 -5.52 7.12 -14.77
CA ARG A 87 -5.08 5.75 -15.00
C ARG A 87 -3.81 5.44 -14.20
N ILE A 88 -3.96 4.86 -13.01
CA ILE A 88 -2.82 4.41 -12.19
C ILE A 88 -2.19 3.08 -12.68
N ASP A 89 -2.66 2.55 -13.78
CA ASP A 89 -2.05 1.47 -14.56
C ASP A 89 -1.22 1.99 -15.75
N SER A 90 -1.06 3.31 -15.87
CA SER A 90 -0.21 3.96 -16.86
C SER A 90 1.19 4.23 -16.30
N PRO A 91 2.26 3.64 -16.88
CA PRO A 91 3.63 3.91 -16.44
C PRO A 91 3.99 5.40 -16.43
N SER A 92 3.52 6.16 -17.42
CA SER A 92 3.78 7.60 -17.52
C SER A 92 3.13 8.38 -16.38
N VAL A 93 1.87 8.09 -16.05
CA VAL A 93 1.15 8.72 -14.93
C VAL A 93 1.85 8.42 -13.61
N LEU A 94 2.23 7.16 -13.39
CA LEU A 94 2.93 6.73 -12.18
C LEU A 94 4.31 7.40 -12.06
N ALA A 95 5.04 7.53 -13.15
CA ALA A 95 6.35 8.19 -13.16
C ALA A 95 6.23 9.70 -12.85
N ASP A 96 5.18 10.37 -13.32
CA ASP A 96 4.91 11.78 -13.01
C ASP A 96 4.60 11.95 -11.51
N ILE A 97 3.77 11.08 -10.95
CA ILE A 97 3.45 11.09 -9.51
C ILE A 97 4.71 10.81 -8.69
N ALA A 98 5.53 9.84 -9.09
CA ALA A 98 6.78 9.53 -8.41
C ALA A 98 7.75 10.72 -8.40
N ALA A 99 7.87 11.44 -9.51
CA ALA A 99 8.69 12.64 -9.60
C ALA A 99 8.23 13.72 -8.61
N ALA A 100 6.92 13.90 -8.45
CA ALA A 100 6.35 14.82 -7.45
C ALA A 100 6.67 14.40 -6.00
N CYS A 101 6.99 13.12 -5.78
CA CYS A 101 7.39 12.58 -4.48
C CYS A 101 8.91 12.61 -4.23
N GLY A 102 9.67 13.32 -5.05
CA GLY A 102 11.09 13.56 -4.85
C GLY A 102 12.02 12.51 -5.45
N THR A 103 11.55 11.76 -6.45
CA THR A 103 12.35 10.73 -7.14
C THR A 103 12.64 11.10 -8.60
N ASP A 104 13.55 10.36 -9.22
CA ASP A 104 13.85 10.49 -10.65
C ASP A 104 12.73 9.83 -11.48
N ARG A 105 12.05 10.63 -12.29
CA ARG A 105 10.96 10.18 -13.16
C ARG A 105 11.36 9.02 -14.06
N ASN A 106 12.52 9.13 -14.71
CA ASN A 106 12.97 8.14 -15.69
C ASN A 106 13.36 6.82 -15.00
N LYS A 107 13.95 6.85 -13.82
CA LYS A 107 14.26 5.64 -13.05
C LYS A 107 12.99 4.88 -12.72
N THR A 108 11.96 5.56 -12.24
CA THR A 108 10.66 4.92 -11.94
C THR A 108 10.00 4.39 -13.21
N LEU A 109 10.00 5.17 -14.29
CA LEU A 109 9.43 4.75 -15.58
C LEU A 109 10.10 3.47 -16.09
N LEU A 110 11.43 3.41 -16.08
CA LEU A 110 12.19 2.23 -16.50
C LEU A 110 11.97 1.03 -15.58
N ALA A 111 11.93 1.25 -14.28
CA ALA A 111 11.67 0.17 -13.31
C ALA A 111 10.31 -0.49 -13.55
N ILE A 112 9.27 0.31 -13.80
CA ILE A 112 7.92 -0.19 -14.08
C ILE A 112 7.89 -0.92 -15.43
N THR A 113 8.39 -0.28 -16.50
CA THR A 113 8.35 -0.85 -17.85
C THR A 113 9.18 -2.12 -18.00
N ASN A 114 10.25 -2.24 -17.25
CA ASN A 114 11.11 -3.45 -17.22
C ASN A 114 10.67 -4.48 -16.18
N GLY A 115 9.63 -4.21 -15.39
CA GLY A 115 9.10 -5.14 -14.41
C GLY A 115 10.08 -5.47 -13.27
N VAL A 116 10.92 -4.52 -12.87
CA VAL A 116 11.97 -4.73 -11.84
C VAL A 116 11.38 -5.24 -10.52
N TYR A 117 10.20 -4.76 -10.13
CA TYR A 117 9.52 -5.14 -8.88
C TYR A 117 8.33 -6.07 -9.09
N ARG A 118 8.13 -6.59 -10.30
CA ARG A 118 7.01 -7.49 -10.61
C ARG A 118 6.99 -8.70 -9.69
N GLN A 119 8.14 -9.33 -9.47
CA GLN A 119 8.22 -10.51 -8.61
C GLN A 119 7.87 -10.18 -7.16
N SER A 120 8.19 -8.98 -6.68
CA SER A 120 7.81 -8.54 -5.33
C SER A 120 6.29 -8.48 -5.18
N ILE A 121 5.56 -7.99 -6.17
CA ILE A 121 4.09 -7.96 -6.16
C ILE A 121 3.52 -9.40 -6.18
N LEU A 122 4.06 -10.28 -7.01
CA LEU A 122 3.63 -11.68 -7.06
C LEU A 122 3.87 -12.40 -5.73
N ASN A 123 5.00 -12.16 -5.10
CA ASN A 123 5.32 -12.70 -3.78
C ASN A 123 4.38 -12.14 -2.70
N ASN A 124 4.02 -10.87 -2.76
CA ASN A 124 3.06 -10.27 -1.85
C ASN A 124 1.67 -10.88 -2.01
N ASN A 125 1.22 -11.09 -3.26
CA ASN A 125 -0.06 -11.77 -3.51
C ASN A 125 -0.08 -13.16 -2.89
N GLN A 126 0.98 -13.94 -3.08
CA GLN A 126 1.09 -15.28 -2.47
C GLN A 126 1.10 -15.19 -0.94
N LEU A 127 1.84 -14.26 -0.37
CA LEU A 127 1.90 -14.05 1.08
C LEU A 127 0.52 -13.73 1.65
N VAL A 128 -0.18 -12.76 1.07
CA VAL A 128 -1.46 -12.23 1.57
C VAL A 128 -2.56 -13.28 1.45
N TRP A 129 -2.73 -13.87 0.28
CA TRP A 129 -3.88 -14.72 0.00
C TRP A 129 -3.66 -16.19 0.34
N ASP A 130 -2.45 -16.73 0.06
CA ASP A 130 -2.18 -18.15 0.23
C ASP A 130 -1.53 -18.46 1.59
N THR A 131 -0.51 -17.70 1.98
CA THR A 131 0.27 -17.99 3.20
C THR A 131 -0.43 -17.49 4.45
N LEU A 132 -0.83 -16.22 4.49
CA LEU A 132 -1.56 -15.62 5.61
C LEU A 132 -3.06 -15.91 5.57
N GLY A 133 -3.59 -16.19 4.37
CA GLY A 133 -5.00 -16.55 4.19
C GLY A 133 -5.96 -15.42 4.55
N PHE A 134 -5.58 -14.16 4.30
CA PHE A 134 -6.47 -13.03 4.56
C PHE A 134 -7.71 -13.09 3.67
N GLU A 135 -8.83 -12.71 4.24
CA GLU A 135 -10.11 -12.68 3.54
C GLU A 135 -10.26 -11.43 2.69
N ALA A 136 -9.74 -10.31 3.17
CA ALA A 136 -9.79 -9.00 2.52
C ALA A 136 -8.63 -8.11 2.99
N VAL A 137 -8.43 -6.99 2.32
CA VAL A 137 -7.49 -5.94 2.71
C VAL A 137 -8.24 -4.62 2.95
N PRO A 138 -7.72 -3.68 3.76
CA PRO A 138 -6.38 -3.67 4.36
C PRO A 138 -6.28 -4.60 5.57
N CYS A 139 -5.08 -5.12 5.81
CA CYS A 139 -4.74 -5.84 7.04
C CYS A 139 -3.47 -5.24 7.65
N TYR A 140 -3.37 -5.31 8.96
CA TYR A 140 -2.27 -4.75 9.73
C TYR A 140 -1.67 -5.83 10.63
N GLN A 141 -0.34 -5.85 10.74
CA GLN A 141 0.37 -6.81 11.56
C GLN A 141 1.55 -6.15 12.27
N SER A 142 1.72 -6.44 13.54
CA SER A 142 2.95 -6.13 14.28
C SER A 142 3.32 -7.32 15.17
N GLY A 143 4.47 -7.95 14.86
CA GLY A 143 4.83 -9.20 15.52
C GLY A 143 3.75 -10.27 15.33
N ASN A 144 3.18 -10.75 16.42
CA ASN A 144 2.10 -11.75 16.43
C ASN A 144 0.69 -11.13 16.55
N LEU A 145 0.58 -9.80 16.58
CA LEU A 145 -0.68 -9.10 16.63
C LEU A 145 -1.19 -8.81 15.22
N PHE A 146 -2.48 -9.04 15.00
CA PHE A 146 -3.13 -8.81 13.70
C PHE A 146 -4.43 -8.02 13.88
N LEU A 147 -4.68 -7.11 12.93
CA LEU A 147 -5.99 -6.51 12.70
C LEU A 147 -6.35 -6.78 11.23
N THR A 148 -7.33 -7.65 11.00
CA THR A 148 -7.67 -8.15 9.67
C THR A 148 -9.02 -7.63 9.21
N SER A 149 -9.14 -7.37 7.90
CA SER A 149 -10.38 -7.01 7.25
C SER A 149 -11.23 -8.25 6.93
N HIS A 150 -12.53 -8.04 6.90
CA HIS A 150 -13.52 -8.98 6.38
C HIS A 150 -14.22 -8.37 5.17
N GLU A 151 -14.77 -9.21 4.28
CA GLU A 151 -15.50 -8.72 3.11
C GLU A 151 -16.63 -7.77 3.53
N ASP A 152 -16.73 -6.67 2.81
CA ASP A 152 -17.74 -5.61 3.00
C ASP A 152 -17.78 -4.97 4.40
N VAL A 153 -16.74 -5.16 5.22
CA VAL A 153 -16.65 -4.57 6.55
C VAL A 153 -15.42 -3.67 6.65
N MET A 154 -15.66 -2.36 6.80
CA MET A 154 -14.61 -1.37 6.98
C MET A 154 -14.02 -1.42 8.39
N ILE A 155 -12.69 -1.51 8.50
CA ILE A 155 -11.98 -1.24 9.76
C ILE A 155 -12.11 0.25 10.07
N SER A 156 -12.71 0.58 11.22
CA SER A 156 -12.86 1.97 11.64
C SER A 156 -11.53 2.56 12.11
N LYS A 157 -11.44 3.89 12.07
CA LYS A 157 -10.28 4.62 12.61
C LYS A 157 -10.06 4.30 14.10
N LYS A 158 -11.17 4.13 14.86
CA LYS A 158 -11.10 3.73 16.27
C LYS A 158 -10.50 2.34 16.45
N GLN A 159 -10.93 1.36 15.68
CA GLN A 159 -10.37 0.00 15.71
C GLN A 159 -8.87 0.01 15.38
N LEU A 160 -8.48 0.79 14.36
CA LEU A 160 -7.09 0.94 14.00
C LEU A 160 -6.28 1.59 15.13
N LYS A 161 -6.80 2.65 15.75
CA LYS A 161 -6.15 3.30 16.90
C LYS A 161 -5.99 2.34 18.06
N ASP A 162 -7.06 1.63 18.44
CA ASP A 162 -7.02 0.64 19.54
C ASP A 162 -5.95 -0.45 19.26
N PHE A 163 -5.84 -0.88 17.99
CA PHE A 163 -4.81 -1.83 17.58
C PHE A 163 -3.40 -1.25 17.73
N LEU A 164 -3.17 -0.01 17.26
CA LEU A 164 -1.87 0.65 17.42
C LEU A 164 -1.49 0.84 18.89
N ASP A 165 -2.45 1.23 19.72
CA ASP A 165 -2.24 1.32 21.18
C ASP A 165 -1.80 -0.03 21.76
N SER A 166 -2.42 -1.14 21.34
CA SER A 166 -2.03 -2.48 21.79
C SER A 166 -0.63 -2.88 21.32
N VAL A 167 -0.27 -2.50 20.09
CA VAL A 167 1.09 -2.71 19.56
C VAL A 167 2.14 -2.00 20.41
N MET A 168 1.83 -0.81 20.91
CA MET A 168 2.81 -0.03 21.69
C MET A 168 3.05 -0.56 23.10
N VAL A 169 2.11 -1.30 23.67
CA VAL A 169 2.26 -1.91 25.02
C VAL A 169 2.91 -3.29 24.99
N ASP A 170 2.86 -4.02 23.87
CA ASP A 170 3.40 -5.37 23.71
C ASP A 170 4.90 -5.36 23.43
#